data_54aaf257407e9233672d957672aad68a
#
_entry.id   54aaf257407e9233672d957672aad68a
#
_cell.length_a   1.000
_cell.length_b   1.000
_cell.length_c   1.000
_cell.angle_alpha   90.00
_cell.angle_beta   90.00
_cell.angle_gamma   90.00
#
_symmetry.space_group_name_H-M   'P 1'
#
loop_
_entity.id
_entity.type
_entity.pdbx_description
1 polymer ?
#
loop_
_entity_poly.entity_id
_entity_poly.type
_entity_poly.pdbx_seq_one_letter_code
_entity_poly.pdbx_strand_id
1 'polypeptide(L)'
;MNQSKSYPKVLSIAGSDSSGGAGIQADLKTFSALGVYGATAITAITAQNTQGVNSQFALEPQMVYDQIAAVMDDIEPSVVKIGMLSNTAIVEAVAKALHDYRPSFIILDPVIVSSTGHRLLSIEAQETIKEKLIPIADLLTPNIPEMKALTDSSLLSLEEKKEAAQQLFNLGAKAILLKGGHEEGEVKTDVLFLSHRVSKSPSRDASMTQNDKQDVVDTSIKMLLLSSPTIETNNTHGTGCTLSSAIAAFIARGLSLEDAISEAKNYVTEAIRAGADVKIGKGIGPVNHAFNPQKMIVL
;
A
#
# COMPACT_ATOMS: atom_id res chain seq x y z
N MET A 1 -35.35 17.18 0.38
CA MET A 1 -34.71 16.14 -0.42
C MET A 1 -33.97 15.23 0.55
N ASN A 2 -34.34 13.95 0.65
CA ASN A 2 -33.56 13.01 1.45
C ASN A 2 -32.16 12.90 0.81
N GLN A 3 -31.11 13.34 1.51
CA GLN A 3 -29.76 13.02 1.09
C GLN A 3 -29.64 11.49 1.07
N SER A 4 -29.26 10.94 -0.09
CA SER A 4 -29.00 9.50 -0.21
C SER A 4 -27.83 9.17 0.70
N LYS A 5 -28.04 8.27 1.65
CA LYS A 5 -26.97 7.77 2.53
C LYS A 5 -25.94 7.03 1.68
N SER A 6 -24.66 7.26 1.93
CA SER A 6 -23.54 6.58 1.28
C SER A 6 -22.61 5.97 2.32
N TYR A 7 -21.79 5.01 1.91
CA TYR A 7 -20.70 4.46 2.71
C TYR A 7 -19.36 4.95 2.14
N PRO A 8 -18.32 5.13 2.98
CA PRO A 8 -16.97 5.24 2.46
C PRO A 8 -16.61 3.96 1.68
N LYS A 9 -16.00 4.11 0.49
CA LYS A 9 -15.77 3.02 -0.47
C LYS A 9 -14.29 2.94 -0.83
N VAL A 10 -13.76 1.72 -0.89
CA VAL A 10 -12.36 1.44 -1.31
C VAL A 10 -12.38 0.32 -2.34
N LEU A 11 -11.58 0.45 -3.40
CA LEU A 11 -11.25 -0.62 -4.33
C LEU A 11 -9.89 -1.22 -3.95
N SER A 12 -9.84 -2.54 -3.72
CA SER A 12 -8.59 -3.29 -3.66
C SER A 12 -8.30 -3.94 -5.01
N ILE A 13 -7.11 -3.67 -5.57
CA ILE A 13 -6.57 -4.32 -6.76
C ILE A 13 -5.41 -5.19 -6.31
N ALA A 14 -5.62 -6.51 -6.18
CA ALA A 14 -4.61 -7.42 -5.64
C ALA A 14 -4.86 -8.89 -6.00
N GLY A 15 -3.91 -9.73 -5.67
CA GLY A 15 -4.06 -11.18 -5.77
C GLY A 15 -4.99 -11.75 -4.70
N SER A 16 -5.57 -12.93 -4.99
CA SER A 16 -6.42 -13.70 -4.09
C SER A 16 -5.59 -14.73 -3.32
N ASP A 17 -5.61 -14.68 -1.99
CA ASP A 17 -5.01 -15.65 -1.09
C ASP A 17 -6.08 -16.64 -0.61
N SER A 18 -6.02 -17.91 -1.07
CA SER A 18 -6.98 -18.96 -0.70
C SER A 18 -6.99 -19.29 0.80
N SER A 19 -5.90 -19.00 1.53
CA SER A 19 -5.85 -19.16 3.00
C SER A 19 -6.61 -18.06 3.74
N GLY A 20 -6.89 -16.95 3.07
CA GLY A 20 -7.67 -15.84 3.61
C GLY A 20 -6.90 -14.90 4.53
N GLY A 21 -5.58 -15.04 4.63
CA GLY A 21 -4.73 -14.26 5.54
C GLY A 21 -4.15 -12.99 4.93
N ALA A 22 -4.00 -12.95 3.59
CA ALA A 22 -3.44 -11.83 2.84
C ALA A 22 -4.30 -11.51 1.60
N GLY A 23 -3.77 -10.73 0.66
CA GLY A 23 -4.42 -10.38 -0.60
C GLY A 23 -5.78 -9.71 -0.39
N ILE A 24 -6.65 -9.84 -1.41
CA ILE A 24 -8.01 -9.24 -1.35
C ILE A 24 -8.82 -9.72 -0.13
N GLN A 25 -8.55 -10.92 0.39
CA GLN A 25 -9.27 -11.44 1.56
C GLN A 25 -8.90 -10.67 2.84
N ALA A 26 -7.63 -10.36 3.06
CA ALA A 26 -7.21 -9.49 4.16
C ALA A 26 -7.76 -8.08 3.98
N ASP A 27 -7.74 -7.57 2.74
CA ASP A 27 -8.22 -6.23 2.39
C ASP A 27 -9.72 -6.10 2.72
N LEU A 28 -10.56 -7.01 2.22
CA LEU A 28 -12.01 -7.02 2.48
C LEU A 28 -12.35 -7.18 3.97
N LYS A 29 -11.63 -8.06 4.69
CA LYS A 29 -11.80 -8.23 6.13
C LYS A 29 -11.48 -6.93 6.87
N THR A 30 -10.38 -6.25 6.48
CA THR A 30 -9.96 -4.98 7.06
C THR A 30 -10.98 -3.88 6.79
N PHE A 31 -11.43 -3.72 5.54
CA PHE A 31 -12.45 -2.72 5.18
C PHE A 31 -13.73 -2.94 5.97
N SER A 32 -14.22 -4.19 5.99
CA SER A 32 -15.43 -4.55 6.74
C SER A 32 -15.29 -4.30 8.25
N ALA A 33 -14.14 -4.66 8.84
CA ALA A 33 -13.88 -4.43 10.26
C ALA A 33 -13.80 -2.95 10.63
N LEU A 34 -13.42 -2.09 9.68
CA LEU A 34 -13.34 -0.63 9.85
C LEU A 34 -14.56 0.14 9.35
N GLY A 35 -15.65 -0.57 9.03
CA GLY A 35 -16.93 0.03 8.64
C GLY A 35 -16.93 0.69 7.26
N VAL A 36 -16.13 0.19 6.33
CA VAL A 36 -15.95 0.68 4.96
C VAL A 36 -16.42 -0.36 3.96
N TYR A 37 -17.09 0.07 2.89
CA TYR A 37 -17.46 -0.82 1.79
C TYR A 37 -16.24 -1.12 0.91
N GLY A 38 -15.88 -2.40 0.79
CA GLY A 38 -14.76 -2.87 -0.03
C GLY A 38 -15.24 -3.49 -1.33
N ALA A 39 -14.70 -3.01 -2.46
CA ALA A 39 -14.77 -3.69 -3.76
C ALA A 39 -13.40 -4.26 -4.12
N THR A 40 -13.35 -5.20 -5.07
CA THR A 40 -12.08 -5.84 -5.46
C THR A 40 -11.97 -5.99 -6.98
N ALA A 41 -10.71 -5.91 -7.47
CA ALA A 41 -10.29 -6.40 -8.77
C ALA A 41 -9.14 -7.39 -8.57
N ILE A 42 -9.34 -8.64 -8.98
CA ILE A 42 -8.39 -9.73 -8.76
C ILE A 42 -7.36 -9.71 -9.88
N THR A 43 -6.07 -9.72 -9.51
CA THR A 43 -4.95 -9.74 -10.46
C THR A 43 -4.41 -11.15 -10.71
N ALA A 44 -4.42 -11.97 -9.67
CA ALA A 44 -3.98 -13.36 -9.72
C ALA A 44 -4.69 -14.19 -8.64
N ILE A 45 -4.76 -15.48 -8.87
CA ILE A 45 -5.26 -16.46 -7.88
C ILE A 45 -4.08 -17.29 -7.39
N THR A 46 -3.94 -17.47 -6.07
CA THR A 46 -2.94 -18.37 -5.49
C THR A 46 -3.59 -19.60 -4.86
N ALA A 47 -2.99 -20.75 -5.05
CA ALA A 47 -3.20 -21.91 -4.21
C ALA A 47 -2.23 -21.82 -3.03
N GLN A 48 -2.66 -21.20 -1.95
CA GLN A 48 -1.85 -20.80 -0.81
C GLN A 48 -2.46 -21.30 0.50
N ASN A 49 -1.60 -21.59 1.46
CA ASN A 49 -1.96 -21.92 2.83
C ASN A 49 -0.95 -21.28 3.80
N THR A 50 -1.05 -21.57 5.10
CA THR A 50 -0.14 -21.02 6.12
C THR A 50 1.32 -21.47 5.97
N GLN A 51 1.61 -22.49 5.16
CA GLN A 51 2.95 -23.01 4.93
C GLN A 51 3.61 -22.39 3.69
N GLY A 52 2.84 -21.78 2.77
CA GLY A 52 3.37 -21.11 1.58
C GLY A 52 2.43 -21.11 0.39
N VAL A 53 2.98 -20.61 -0.73
CA VAL A 53 2.32 -20.57 -2.04
C VAL A 53 2.72 -21.80 -2.83
N ASN A 54 1.74 -22.67 -3.14
CA ASN A 54 1.97 -23.87 -3.94
C ASN A 54 1.93 -23.59 -5.44
N SER A 55 1.02 -22.74 -5.88
CA SER A 55 0.90 -22.30 -7.27
C SER A 55 0.21 -20.94 -7.37
N GLN A 56 0.41 -20.29 -8.49
CA GLN A 56 -0.13 -18.95 -8.79
C GLN A 56 -0.61 -18.95 -10.25
N PHE A 57 -1.76 -18.35 -10.49
CA PHE A 57 -2.31 -18.11 -11.82
C PHE A 57 -2.64 -16.63 -11.99
N ALA A 58 -1.94 -15.95 -12.89
CA ALA A 58 -2.22 -14.57 -13.24
C ALA A 58 -3.46 -14.50 -14.14
N LEU A 59 -4.36 -13.54 -13.88
CA LEU A 59 -5.50 -13.32 -14.76
C LEU A 59 -5.07 -12.61 -16.06
N GLU A 60 -5.92 -12.72 -17.08
CA GLU A 60 -5.71 -11.97 -18.31
C GLU A 60 -5.77 -10.45 -18.03
N PRO A 61 -4.82 -9.64 -18.56
CA PRO A 61 -4.73 -8.20 -18.27
C PRO A 61 -6.04 -7.46 -18.61
N GLN A 62 -6.72 -7.83 -19.69
CA GLN A 62 -8.01 -7.22 -20.05
C GLN A 62 -9.07 -7.50 -19.00
N MET A 63 -9.12 -8.72 -18.43
CA MET A 63 -10.06 -9.05 -17.35
C MET A 63 -9.78 -8.22 -16.09
N VAL A 64 -8.51 -7.94 -15.78
CA VAL A 64 -8.16 -7.07 -14.64
C VAL A 64 -8.65 -5.64 -14.90
N TYR A 65 -8.43 -5.10 -16.09
CA TYR A 65 -8.96 -3.80 -16.48
C TYR A 65 -10.49 -3.76 -16.40
N ASP A 66 -11.18 -4.76 -16.94
CA ASP A 66 -12.65 -4.82 -16.98
C ASP A 66 -13.27 -4.89 -15.56
N GLN A 67 -12.62 -5.59 -14.61
CA GLN A 67 -13.06 -5.59 -13.21
C GLN A 67 -12.93 -4.20 -12.58
N ILE A 68 -11.81 -3.49 -12.84
CA ILE A 68 -11.61 -2.12 -12.35
C ILE A 68 -12.67 -1.21 -12.97
N ALA A 69 -12.87 -1.27 -14.28
CA ALA A 69 -13.84 -0.47 -15.01
C ALA A 69 -15.26 -0.68 -14.46
N ALA A 70 -15.69 -1.92 -14.30
CA ALA A 70 -17.03 -2.24 -13.79
C ALA A 70 -17.28 -1.66 -12.37
N VAL A 71 -16.26 -1.65 -11.51
CA VAL A 71 -16.37 -1.06 -10.18
C VAL A 71 -16.33 0.47 -10.22
N MET A 72 -15.47 1.04 -11.06
CA MET A 72 -15.30 2.49 -11.15
C MET A 72 -16.49 3.17 -11.85
N ASP A 73 -17.14 2.50 -12.82
CA ASP A 73 -18.29 3.03 -13.54
C ASP A 73 -19.58 3.10 -12.71
N ASP A 74 -19.72 2.27 -11.66
CA ASP A 74 -20.96 2.16 -10.89
C ASP A 74 -20.77 2.54 -9.41
N ILE A 75 -19.78 1.90 -8.75
CA ILE A 75 -19.56 2.08 -7.30
C ILE A 75 -18.78 3.36 -7.02
N GLU A 76 -17.89 3.77 -7.92
CA GLU A 76 -17.08 5.01 -7.85
C GLU A 76 -16.30 5.15 -6.52
N PRO A 77 -15.44 4.19 -6.13
CA PRO A 77 -14.59 4.33 -4.95
C PRO A 77 -13.56 5.45 -5.17
N SER A 78 -13.46 6.38 -4.23
CA SER A 78 -12.49 7.48 -4.28
C SER A 78 -11.07 7.06 -3.89
N VAL A 79 -10.93 5.95 -3.19
CA VAL A 79 -9.65 5.42 -2.71
C VAL A 79 -9.39 4.06 -3.34
N VAL A 80 -8.18 3.87 -3.85
CA VAL A 80 -7.72 2.61 -4.43
C VAL A 80 -6.48 2.13 -3.67
N LYS A 81 -6.50 0.86 -3.23
CA LYS A 81 -5.33 0.17 -2.71
C LYS A 81 -4.84 -0.85 -3.74
N ILE A 82 -3.58 -0.79 -4.08
CA ILE A 82 -2.91 -1.74 -4.98
C ILE A 82 -2.01 -2.65 -4.15
N GLY A 83 -2.13 -3.96 -4.35
CA GLY A 83 -1.24 -4.96 -3.74
C GLY A 83 -0.47 -5.75 -4.82
N MET A 84 -0.48 -7.09 -4.72
CA MET A 84 0.22 -7.97 -5.65
C MET A 84 -0.32 -7.87 -7.09
N LEU A 85 0.58 -7.67 -8.08
CA LEU A 85 0.23 -7.48 -9.51
C LEU A 85 0.73 -8.59 -10.43
N SER A 86 1.63 -9.46 -9.98
CA SER A 86 2.15 -10.63 -10.69
C SER A 86 3.12 -10.35 -11.84
N ASN A 87 2.73 -9.67 -12.94
CA ASN A 87 3.54 -9.48 -14.14
C ASN A 87 3.34 -8.10 -14.78
N THR A 88 4.21 -7.77 -15.74
CA THR A 88 4.24 -6.49 -16.48
C THR A 88 2.91 -6.13 -17.11
N ALA A 89 2.28 -7.06 -17.83
CA ALA A 89 1.04 -6.79 -18.56
C ALA A 89 -0.13 -6.41 -17.62
N ILE A 90 -0.18 -7.01 -16.42
CA ILE A 90 -1.15 -6.63 -15.38
C ILE A 90 -0.82 -5.25 -14.80
N VAL A 91 0.46 -4.94 -14.56
CA VAL A 91 0.87 -3.59 -14.12
C VAL A 91 0.43 -2.53 -15.11
N GLU A 92 0.62 -2.78 -16.41
CA GLU A 92 0.20 -1.86 -17.49
C GLU A 92 -1.33 -1.71 -17.55
N ALA A 93 -2.09 -2.81 -17.42
CA ALA A 93 -3.55 -2.76 -17.40
C ALA A 93 -4.09 -1.95 -16.22
N VAL A 94 -3.51 -2.15 -15.02
CA VAL A 94 -3.85 -1.38 -13.81
C VAL A 94 -3.49 0.09 -13.98
N ALA A 95 -2.27 0.39 -14.46
CA ALA A 95 -1.83 1.77 -14.68
C ALA A 95 -2.75 2.50 -15.68
N LYS A 96 -3.15 1.81 -16.77
CA LYS A 96 -4.11 2.33 -17.75
C LYS A 96 -5.45 2.63 -17.08
N ALA A 97 -6.02 1.70 -16.33
CA ALA A 97 -7.29 1.91 -15.65
C ALA A 97 -7.24 3.10 -14.68
N LEU A 98 -6.17 3.22 -13.87
CA LEU A 98 -6.00 4.34 -12.94
C LEU A 98 -5.82 5.69 -13.65
N HIS A 99 -5.20 5.69 -14.84
CA HIS A 99 -5.12 6.88 -15.68
C HIS A 99 -6.50 7.29 -16.24
N ASP A 100 -7.31 6.31 -16.66
CA ASP A 100 -8.64 6.57 -17.25
C ASP A 100 -9.63 7.07 -16.16
N TYR A 101 -9.63 6.46 -14.96
CA TYR A 101 -10.62 6.73 -13.91
C TYR A 101 -10.19 7.75 -12.84
N ARG A 102 -8.90 7.97 -12.63
CA ARG A 102 -8.31 8.99 -11.74
C ARG A 102 -8.92 9.01 -10.33
N PRO A 103 -8.83 7.93 -9.56
CA PRO A 103 -9.29 7.94 -8.17
C PRO A 103 -8.59 9.05 -7.37
N SER A 104 -9.25 9.55 -6.32
CA SER A 104 -8.74 10.68 -5.54
C SER A 104 -7.51 10.34 -4.72
N PHE A 105 -7.32 9.06 -4.34
CA PHE A 105 -6.18 8.61 -3.56
C PHE A 105 -5.75 7.19 -3.93
N ILE A 106 -4.47 7.00 -4.20
CA ILE A 106 -3.89 5.71 -4.59
C ILE A 106 -2.82 5.30 -3.57
N ILE A 107 -3.01 4.13 -2.94
CA ILE A 107 -2.03 3.48 -2.09
C ILE A 107 -1.41 2.32 -2.85
N LEU A 108 -0.11 2.33 -3.02
CA LEU A 108 0.66 1.25 -3.64
C LEU A 108 1.46 0.49 -2.57
N ASP A 109 1.04 -0.73 -2.27
CA ASP A 109 1.80 -1.70 -1.50
C ASP A 109 2.58 -2.59 -2.50
N PRO A 110 3.90 -2.35 -2.70
CA PRO A 110 4.66 -2.95 -3.79
C PRO A 110 5.08 -4.37 -3.43
N VAL A 111 4.11 -5.29 -3.34
CA VAL A 111 4.34 -6.68 -2.92
C VAL A 111 5.20 -7.41 -3.95
N ILE A 112 6.46 -7.68 -3.61
CA ILE A 112 7.44 -8.38 -4.46
C ILE A 112 7.55 -9.84 -4.05
N VAL A 113 7.55 -10.12 -2.73
CA VAL A 113 7.76 -11.45 -2.16
C VAL A 113 6.68 -11.72 -1.11
N SER A 114 6.21 -12.97 -1.04
CA SER A 114 5.27 -13.39 0.00
C SER A 114 5.94 -13.44 1.38
N SER A 115 5.16 -13.50 2.45
CA SER A 115 5.67 -13.70 3.83
C SER A 115 6.47 -14.99 4.02
N THR A 116 6.32 -15.96 3.11
CA THR A 116 7.06 -17.23 3.09
C THR A 116 8.25 -17.24 2.12
N GLY A 117 8.60 -16.09 1.53
CA GLY A 117 9.77 -15.94 0.64
C GLY A 117 9.52 -16.31 -0.84
N HIS A 118 8.29 -16.66 -1.23
CA HIS A 118 7.97 -16.93 -2.63
C HIS A 118 7.88 -15.61 -3.42
N ARG A 119 8.58 -15.54 -4.58
CA ARG A 119 8.53 -14.37 -5.46
C ARG A 119 7.16 -14.26 -6.14
N LEU A 120 6.46 -13.16 -5.92
CA LEU A 120 5.12 -12.89 -6.42
C LEU A 120 5.09 -11.95 -7.63
N LEU A 121 6.16 -11.18 -7.83
CA LEU A 121 6.29 -10.18 -8.90
C LEU A 121 7.53 -10.50 -9.75
N SER A 122 7.40 -10.46 -11.09
CA SER A 122 8.56 -10.62 -11.98
C SER A 122 9.51 -9.41 -11.89
N ILE A 123 10.77 -9.58 -12.31
CA ILE A 123 11.79 -8.51 -12.29
C ILE A 123 11.37 -7.39 -13.25
N GLU A 124 10.91 -7.75 -14.43
CA GLU A 124 10.46 -6.80 -15.46
C GLU A 124 9.25 -5.99 -14.97
N ALA A 125 8.33 -6.63 -14.26
CA ALA A 125 7.17 -5.96 -13.67
C ALA A 125 7.58 -4.95 -12.58
N GLN A 126 8.66 -5.19 -11.86
CA GLN A 126 9.18 -4.25 -10.85
C GLN A 126 9.61 -2.93 -11.49
N GLU A 127 10.32 -2.98 -12.64
CA GLU A 127 10.68 -1.76 -13.39
C GLU A 127 9.43 -1.05 -13.92
N THR A 128 8.45 -1.81 -14.42
CA THR A 128 7.19 -1.23 -14.89
C THR A 128 6.41 -0.53 -13.76
N ILE A 129 6.45 -1.06 -12.53
CA ILE A 129 5.89 -0.39 -11.34
C ILE A 129 6.58 0.96 -11.09
N LYS A 130 7.93 1.01 -11.18
CA LYS A 130 8.69 2.26 -11.02
C LYS A 130 8.27 3.31 -12.05
N GLU A 131 8.08 2.90 -13.30
CA GLU A 131 7.76 3.80 -14.41
C GLU A 131 6.28 4.24 -14.43
N LYS A 132 5.35 3.34 -14.11
CA LYS A 132 3.92 3.54 -14.37
C LYS A 132 3.09 3.80 -13.12
N LEU A 133 3.40 3.19 -11.98
CA LEU A 133 2.57 3.26 -10.77
C LEU A 133 3.16 4.19 -9.70
N ILE A 134 4.48 4.20 -9.48
CA ILE A 134 5.09 5.10 -8.49
C ILE A 134 4.75 6.57 -8.78
N PRO A 135 4.80 7.08 -10.03
CA PRO A 135 4.50 8.49 -10.32
C PRO A 135 3.06 8.92 -9.99
N ILE A 136 2.12 7.98 -9.97
CA ILE A 136 0.70 8.27 -9.72
C ILE A 136 0.25 7.92 -8.31
N ALA A 137 1.07 7.22 -7.53
CA ALA A 137 0.74 6.83 -6.16
C ALA A 137 0.83 8.02 -5.19
N ASP A 138 -0.19 8.15 -4.34
CA ASP A 138 -0.20 9.14 -3.26
C ASP A 138 0.58 8.65 -2.05
N LEU A 139 0.58 7.32 -1.80
CA LEU A 139 1.35 6.67 -0.75
C LEU A 139 1.94 5.36 -1.25
N LEU A 140 3.25 5.18 -1.03
CA LEU A 140 3.96 3.90 -1.14
C LEU A 140 4.11 3.29 0.25
N THR A 141 3.92 1.96 0.39
CA THR A 141 4.09 1.26 1.67
C THR A 141 5.10 0.10 1.58
N PRO A 142 6.34 0.33 1.13
CA PRO A 142 7.35 -0.73 1.05
C PRO A 142 7.80 -1.19 2.45
N ASN A 143 8.14 -2.47 2.58
CA ASN A 143 8.98 -2.96 3.66
C ASN A 143 10.47 -2.80 3.30
N ILE A 144 11.40 -3.14 4.22
CA ILE A 144 12.85 -3.01 3.99
C ILE A 144 13.30 -3.80 2.74
N PRO A 145 12.96 -5.10 2.55
CA PRO A 145 13.29 -5.83 1.32
C PRO A 145 12.71 -5.20 0.04
N GLU A 146 11.47 -4.73 0.08
CA GLU A 146 10.81 -4.07 -1.06
C GLU A 146 11.47 -2.72 -1.39
N MET A 147 11.80 -1.92 -0.37
CA MET A 147 12.51 -0.66 -0.57
C MET A 147 13.89 -0.90 -1.21
N LYS A 148 14.67 -1.91 -0.73
CA LYS A 148 15.93 -2.32 -1.35
C LYS A 148 15.76 -2.73 -2.82
N ALA A 149 14.70 -3.44 -3.13
CA ALA A 149 14.42 -3.87 -4.49
C ALA A 149 14.02 -2.70 -5.42
N LEU A 150 13.38 -1.66 -4.88
CA LEU A 150 12.97 -0.48 -5.63
C LEU A 150 14.08 0.58 -5.78
N THR A 151 15.10 0.50 -4.92
CA THR A 151 16.24 1.44 -4.87
C THR A 151 17.55 0.67 -4.78
N ASP A 152 18.67 1.30 -5.07
CA ASP A 152 20.00 0.69 -4.95
C ASP A 152 20.62 0.95 -3.56
N SER A 153 19.82 0.90 -2.48
CA SER A 153 20.24 1.26 -1.13
C SER A 153 20.36 0.05 -0.20
N SER A 154 21.36 0.06 0.69
CA SER A 154 21.54 -0.96 1.74
C SER A 154 20.55 -0.82 2.89
N LEU A 155 20.02 0.39 3.15
CA LEU A 155 19.06 0.73 4.21
C LEU A 155 19.51 0.37 5.63
N LEU A 156 20.81 0.42 5.90
CA LEU A 156 21.37 0.11 7.23
C LEU A 156 21.22 1.25 8.23
N SER A 157 21.25 2.49 7.73
CA SER A 157 21.13 3.70 8.55
C SER A 157 19.87 4.51 8.19
N LEU A 158 19.48 5.44 9.08
CA LEU A 158 18.37 6.36 8.80
C LEU A 158 18.69 7.29 7.61
N GLU A 159 19.95 7.68 7.42
CA GLU A 159 20.36 8.50 6.29
C GLU A 159 20.23 7.74 4.97
N GLU A 160 20.67 6.49 4.90
CA GLU A 160 20.46 5.64 3.73
C GLU A 160 18.97 5.40 3.42
N LYS A 161 18.11 5.26 4.45
CA LYS A 161 16.64 5.18 4.29
C LYS A 161 16.09 6.48 3.68
N LYS A 162 16.63 7.64 4.07
CA LYS A 162 16.25 8.94 3.53
C LYS A 162 16.71 9.12 2.09
N GLU A 163 17.95 8.70 1.75
CA GLU A 163 18.46 8.71 0.39
C GLU A 163 17.62 7.80 -0.53
N ALA A 164 17.24 6.61 -0.06
CA ALA A 164 16.34 5.72 -0.79
C ALA A 164 14.96 6.36 -1.00
N ALA A 165 14.39 7.02 0.02
CA ALA A 165 13.16 7.78 -0.13
C ALA A 165 13.30 8.90 -1.17
N GLN A 166 14.43 9.61 -1.22
CA GLN A 166 14.71 10.62 -2.22
C GLN A 166 14.72 10.04 -3.64
N GLN A 167 15.28 8.83 -3.84
CA GLN A 167 15.23 8.16 -5.16
C GLN A 167 13.77 7.94 -5.60
N LEU A 168 12.90 7.45 -4.70
CA LEU A 168 11.48 7.23 -5.01
C LEU A 168 10.72 8.55 -5.22
N PHE A 169 11.05 9.62 -4.50
CA PHE A 169 10.50 10.95 -4.75
C PHE A 169 10.91 11.49 -6.12
N ASN A 170 12.12 11.21 -6.57
CA ASN A 170 12.58 11.57 -7.92
C ASN A 170 11.81 10.81 -9.02
N LEU A 171 11.30 9.60 -8.72
CA LEU A 171 10.39 8.87 -9.60
C LEU A 171 8.94 9.38 -9.55
N GLY A 172 8.62 10.32 -8.65
CA GLY A 172 7.30 10.94 -8.56
C GLY A 172 6.43 10.52 -7.38
N ALA A 173 6.92 9.65 -6.48
CA ALA A 173 6.20 9.33 -5.24
C ALA A 173 5.86 10.60 -4.45
N LYS A 174 4.70 10.64 -3.77
CA LYS A 174 4.28 11.79 -2.97
C LYS A 174 4.52 11.60 -1.48
N ALA A 175 4.32 10.38 -0.98
CA ALA A 175 4.62 9.96 0.38
C ALA A 175 5.09 8.51 0.41
N ILE A 176 5.93 8.15 1.38
CA ILE A 176 6.49 6.80 1.53
C ILE A 176 6.42 6.39 2.99
N LEU A 177 5.73 5.30 3.29
CA LEU A 177 5.73 4.65 4.60
C LEU A 177 6.63 3.43 4.54
N LEU A 178 7.88 3.55 4.98
CA LEU A 178 8.80 2.44 5.11
C LEU A 178 8.46 1.62 6.35
N LYS A 179 8.03 0.36 6.14
CA LYS A 179 7.63 -0.56 7.22
C LYS A 179 8.85 -1.17 7.92
N GLY A 180 8.99 -0.95 9.23
CA GLY A 180 10.11 -1.45 10.06
C GLY A 180 9.87 -2.82 10.70
N GLY A 181 8.84 -3.55 10.31
CA GLY A 181 8.45 -4.83 10.93
C GLY A 181 9.51 -5.94 10.86
N HIS A 182 10.53 -5.82 9.99
CA HIS A 182 11.63 -6.77 9.84
C HIS A 182 12.86 -6.42 10.71
N GLU A 183 12.85 -5.29 11.41
CA GLU A 183 13.94 -4.91 12.31
C GLU A 183 13.82 -5.71 13.62
N GLU A 184 14.95 -6.09 14.22
CA GLU A 184 15.00 -6.76 15.54
C GLU A 184 14.77 -5.74 16.66
N GLY A 185 14.27 -6.19 17.81
CA GLY A 185 14.12 -5.37 19.02
C GLY A 185 12.69 -5.37 19.59
N GLU A 186 12.57 -4.76 20.79
CA GLU A 186 11.31 -4.66 21.54
C GLU A 186 10.29 -3.69 20.92
N VAL A 187 10.74 -2.84 19.98
CA VAL A 187 9.93 -1.81 19.34
C VAL A 187 10.10 -1.91 17.83
N LYS A 188 8.97 -1.91 17.10
CA LYS A 188 8.91 -1.84 15.64
C LYS A 188 8.60 -0.42 15.22
N THR A 189 9.49 0.18 14.43
CA THR A 189 9.35 1.58 13.99
C THR A 189 9.18 1.66 12.49
N ASP A 190 8.04 2.20 12.03
CA ASP A 190 7.84 2.59 10.64
C ASP A 190 8.26 4.06 10.47
N VAL A 191 8.75 4.41 9.29
CA VAL A 191 9.17 5.77 8.97
C VAL A 191 8.33 6.32 7.83
N LEU A 192 7.55 7.36 8.11
CA LEU A 192 6.83 8.11 7.07
C LEU A 192 7.72 9.23 6.55
N PHE A 193 8.01 9.21 5.25
CA PHE A 193 8.68 10.28 4.53
C PHE A 193 7.65 11.07 3.72
N LEU A 194 7.66 12.40 3.85
CA LEU A 194 6.82 13.34 3.10
C LEU A 194 7.71 14.30 2.32
N SER A 195 7.47 14.43 1.03
CA SER A 195 8.16 15.39 0.17
C SER A 195 7.50 16.75 0.29
N HIS A 196 8.23 17.76 0.79
CA HIS A 196 7.85 19.16 0.63
C HIS A 196 8.38 19.66 -0.73
N ARG A 197 7.58 19.57 -1.78
CA ARG A 197 7.85 20.35 -3.00
C ARG A 197 7.53 21.82 -2.68
N VAL A 198 8.54 22.59 -2.29
CA VAL A 198 8.40 24.04 -2.22
C VAL A 198 8.37 24.56 -3.66
N SER A 199 7.18 24.83 -4.18
CA SER A 199 7.05 25.62 -5.41
C SER A 199 7.54 27.04 -5.10
N LYS A 200 8.78 27.36 -5.45
CA LYS A 200 9.21 28.75 -5.52
C LYS A 200 8.37 29.40 -6.61
N SER A 201 7.47 30.32 -6.23
CA SER A 201 6.88 31.27 -7.16
C SER A 201 8.02 31.94 -7.95
N PRO A 202 7.91 32.07 -9.28
CA PRO A 202 8.94 32.76 -10.06
C PRO A 202 9.04 34.18 -9.54
N SER A 203 10.20 34.54 -8.96
CA SER A 203 10.51 35.91 -8.69
C SER A 203 10.50 36.68 -10.03
N ARG A 204 9.73 37.76 -10.08
CA ARG A 204 9.67 38.68 -11.23
C ARG A 204 10.97 39.47 -11.32
N ASP A 205 12.09 38.82 -11.59
CA ASP A 205 13.33 39.50 -11.98
C ASP A 205 13.70 39.09 -13.41
N ALA A 206 13.51 40.02 -14.33
CA ALA A 206 13.58 39.87 -15.77
C ALA A 206 15.02 39.92 -16.34
N SER A 207 16.02 39.38 -15.62
CA SER A 207 17.43 39.47 -16.06
C SER A 207 18.21 38.17 -16.08
N MET A 208 17.54 36.98 -16.06
CA MET A 208 18.25 35.70 -16.15
C MET A 208 18.16 35.11 -17.57
N THR A 209 19.30 34.77 -18.13
CA THR A 209 19.47 34.16 -19.45
C THR A 209 18.97 32.70 -19.45
N GLN A 210 18.59 32.18 -20.63
CA GLN A 210 17.95 30.88 -20.83
C GLN A 210 18.76 29.63 -20.42
N ASN A 211 20.00 29.77 -19.95
CA ASN A 211 20.89 28.65 -19.60
C ASN A 211 20.99 28.34 -18.09
N ASP A 212 20.34 29.09 -17.20
CA ASP A 212 20.48 28.93 -15.76
C ASP A 212 19.26 28.26 -15.09
N LYS A 213 18.39 27.65 -15.88
CA LYS A 213 17.22 26.90 -15.35
C LYS A 213 17.58 25.44 -15.00
N GLN A 214 18.55 25.23 -14.12
CA GLN A 214 18.54 24.06 -13.25
C GLN A 214 17.69 24.42 -12.03
N ASP A 215 16.40 24.06 -12.06
CA ASP A 215 15.53 24.16 -10.90
C ASP A 215 16.13 23.30 -9.78
N VAL A 216 16.85 23.94 -8.86
CA VAL A 216 17.23 23.33 -7.59
C VAL A 216 15.93 23.21 -6.80
N VAL A 217 15.25 22.08 -6.93
CA VAL A 217 14.14 21.68 -6.07
C VAL A 217 14.75 21.37 -4.72
N ASP A 218 14.72 22.32 -3.79
CA ASP A 218 15.03 22.06 -2.38
C ASP A 218 13.93 21.18 -1.80
N THR A 219 14.13 19.87 -1.89
CA THR A 219 13.23 18.86 -1.34
C THR A 219 13.62 18.59 0.11
N SER A 220 13.13 19.42 1.03
CA SER A 220 13.17 19.06 2.45
C SER A 220 12.23 17.87 2.68
N ILE A 221 12.78 16.74 3.08
CA ILE A 221 12.01 15.53 3.46
C ILE A 221 11.64 15.66 4.93
N LYS A 222 10.32 15.77 5.22
CA LYS A 222 9.80 15.61 6.59
C LYS A 222 9.74 14.13 6.92
N MET A 223 10.24 13.74 8.10
CA MET A 223 10.17 12.37 8.61
C MET A 223 9.32 12.32 9.87
N LEU A 224 8.47 11.30 9.95
CA LEU A 224 7.71 10.96 11.16
C LEU A 224 7.98 9.50 11.51
N LEU A 225 8.31 9.24 12.78
CA LEU A 225 8.55 7.91 13.31
C LEU A 225 7.28 7.40 14.01
N LEU A 226 6.82 6.23 13.60
CA LEU A 226 5.65 5.57 14.18
C LEU A 226 6.10 4.26 14.82
N SER A 227 6.11 4.23 16.14
CA SER A 227 6.59 3.09 16.91
C SER A 227 5.44 2.30 17.55
N SER A 228 5.60 0.99 17.63
CA SER A 228 4.71 0.08 18.36
C SER A 228 5.51 -1.01 19.06
N PRO A 229 5.03 -1.60 20.17
CA PRO A 229 5.70 -2.71 20.81
C PRO A 229 5.76 -3.93 19.89
N THR A 230 6.84 -4.69 19.97
CA THR A 230 6.95 -6.00 19.35
C THR A 230 6.00 -6.98 20.05
N ILE A 231 5.21 -7.73 19.29
CA ILE A 231 4.36 -8.79 19.80
C ILE A 231 4.99 -10.12 19.38
N GLU A 232 5.38 -10.93 20.35
CA GLU A 232 5.97 -12.24 20.12
C GLU A 232 4.93 -13.21 19.57
N THR A 233 4.96 -13.46 18.26
CA THR A 233 4.06 -14.39 17.59
C THR A 233 4.58 -14.77 16.21
N ASN A 234 4.16 -15.97 15.74
CA ASN A 234 4.32 -16.41 14.35
C ASN A 234 3.13 -16.00 13.47
N ASN A 235 2.07 -15.40 14.03
CA ASN A 235 0.84 -15.06 13.31
C ASN A 235 0.96 -13.65 12.70
N THR A 236 1.83 -13.53 11.69
CA THR A 236 2.14 -12.26 11.01
C THR A 236 1.73 -12.25 9.53
N HIS A 237 1.09 -13.33 9.04
CA HIS A 237 0.67 -13.41 7.65
C HIS A 237 -0.38 -12.35 7.31
N GLY A 238 -0.11 -11.58 6.26
CA GLY A 238 -0.99 -10.52 5.78
C GLY A 238 -0.88 -9.17 6.51
N THR A 239 0.04 -9.00 7.46
CA THR A 239 0.24 -7.73 8.20
C THR A 239 0.42 -6.53 7.27
N GLY A 240 1.23 -6.68 6.20
CA GLY A 240 1.47 -5.62 5.21
C GLY A 240 0.19 -5.24 4.46
N CYS A 241 -0.53 -6.22 3.91
CA CYS A 241 -1.83 -6.01 3.26
C CYS A 241 -2.84 -5.37 4.21
N THR A 242 -2.89 -5.83 5.48
CA THR A 242 -3.77 -5.27 6.51
C THR A 242 -3.44 -3.81 6.80
N LEU A 243 -2.15 -3.45 6.90
CA LEU A 243 -1.73 -2.06 7.14
C LEU A 243 -2.14 -1.14 5.98
N SER A 244 -1.77 -1.49 4.75
CA SER A 244 -2.11 -0.67 3.57
C SER A 244 -3.62 -0.55 3.37
N SER A 245 -4.39 -1.60 3.66
CA SER A 245 -5.86 -1.57 3.60
C SER A 245 -6.50 -0.78 4.73
N ALA A 246 -5.96 -0.84 5.96
CA ALA A 246 -6.43 0.01 7.05
C ALA A 246 -6.19 1.49 6.76
N ILE A 247 -5.02 1.85 6.20
CA ILE A 247 -4.76 3.23 5.74
C ILE A 247 -5.81 3.65 4.70
N ALA A 248 -6.07 2.79 3.68
CA ALA A 248 -7.09 3.06 2.66
C ALA A 248 -8.48 3.28 3.27
N ALA A 249 -8.86 2.45 4.25
CA ALA A 249 -10.12 2.60 4.96
C ALA A 249 -10.21 3.92 5.72
N PHE A 250 -9.18 4.31 6.46
CA PHE A 250 -9.17 5.56 7.21
C PHE A 250 -9.15 6.80 6.31
N ILE A 251 -8.42 6.78 5.18
CA ILE A 251 -8.49 7.84 4.16
C ILE A 251 -9.91 7.94 3.57
N ALA A 252 -10.54 6.81 3.21
CA ALA A 252 -11.91 6.81 2.71
C ALA A 252 -12.95 7.35 3.73
N ARG A 253 -12.65 7.24 5.02
CA ARG A 253 -13.42 7.83 6.13
C ARG A 253 -13.14 9.32 6.35
N GLY A 254 -12.21 9.93 5.58
CA GLY A 254 -11.89 11.35 5.61
C GLY A 254 -10.77 11.76 6.59
N LEU A 255 -9.97 10.83 7.10
CA LEU A 255 -8.83 11.17 7.95
C LEU A 255 -7.69 11.76 7.09
N SER A 256 -6.85 12.59 7.71
CA SER A 256 -5.59 13.03 7.12
C SER A 256 -4.65 11.83 6.90
N LEU A 257 -3.64 11.96 6.02
CA LEU A 257 -2.68 10.89 5.77
C LEU A 257 -1.94 10.47 7.05
N GLU A 258 -1.48 11.44 7.85
CA GLU A 258 -0.73 11.20 9.08
C GLU A 258 -1.61 10.48 10.12
N ASP A 259 -2.87 10.92 10.31
CA ASP A 259 -3.81 10.28 11.22
C ASP A 259 -4.23 8.88 10.73
N ALA A 260 -4.48 8.72 9.42
CA ALA A 260 -4.83 7.43 8.83
C ALA A 260 -3.72 6.38 9.02
N ILE A 261 -2.46 6.77 8.87
CA ILE A 261 -1.31 5.90 9.11
C ILE A 261 -1.19 5.54 10.60
N SER A 262 -1.37 6.51 11.49
CA SER A 262 -1.31 6.28 12.94
C SER A 262 -2.40 5.30 13.39
N GLU A 263 -3.64 5.52 12.99
CA GLU A 263 -4.78 4.65 13.31
C GLU A 263 -4.63 3.25 12.68
N ALA A 264 -4.12 3.17 11.45
CA ALA A 264 -3.85 1.89 10.79
C ALA A 264 -2.76 1.08 11.53
N LYS A 265 -1.69 1.74 12.00
CA LYS A 265 -0.66 1.09 12.80
C LYS A 265 -1.21 0.56 14.13
N ASN A 266 -2.04 1.34 14.82
CA ASN A 266 -2.74 0.92 16.03
C ASN A 266 -3.63 -0.30 15.73
N TYR A 267 -4.46 -0.23 14.68
CA TYR A 267 -5.32 -1.34 14.28
C TYR A 267 -4.54 -2.63 14.00
N VAL A 268 -3.46 -2.56 13.22
CA VAL A 268 -2.64 -3.74 12.91
C VAL A 268 -1.96 -4.29 14.17
N THR A 269 -1.46 -3.44 15.06
CA THR A 269 -0.85 -3.86 16.33
C THR A 269 -1.85 -4.64 17.18
N GLU A 270 -3.08 -4.16 17.30
CA GLU A 270 -4.14 -4.86 18.04
C GLU A 270 -4.61 -6.14 17.33
N ALA A 271 -4.68 -6.14 15.98
CA ALA A 271 -5.00 -7.33 15.20
C ALA A 271 -3.96 -8.44 15.37
N ILE A 272 -2.67 -8.09 15.45
CA ILE A 272 -1.58 -9.04 15.76
C ILE A 272 -1.75 -9.55 17.19
N ARG A 273 -1.95 -8.64 18.17
CA ARG A 273 -2.10 -9.00 19.60
C ARG A 273 -3.27 -9.96 19.83
N ALA A 274 -4.42 -9.68 19.22
CA ALA A 274 -5.63 -10.48 19.35
C ALA A 274 -5.56 -11.82 18.61
N GLY A 275 -4.63 -12.00 17.70
CA GLY A 275 -4.38 -13.23 16.97
C GLY A 275 -3.13 -14.00 17.42
N ALA A 276 -2.38 -13.47 18.40
CA ALA A 276 -1.01 -13.90 18.70
C ALA A 276 -0.89 -15.40 19.09
N ASP A 277 -1.84 -15.91 19.84
CA ASP A 277 -1.90 -17.28 20.35
C ASP A 277 -2.91 -18.18 19.61
N VAL A 278 -3.57 -17.65 18.57
CA VAL A 278 -4.58 -18.39 17.80
C VAL A 278 -3.92 -19.25 16.73
N LYS A 279 -4.11 -20.57 16.80
CA LYS A 279 -3.57 -21.49 15.81
C LYS A 279 -4.50 -21.65 14.61
N ILE A 280 -4.06 -21.15 13.45
CA ILE A 280 -4.70 -21.39 12.16
C ILE A 280 -3.68 -22.07 11.23
N GLY A 281 -3.95 -23.31 10.87
CA GLY A 281 -3.04 -24.09 10.03
C GLY A 281 -1.78 -24.59 10.76
N LYS A 282 -0.73 -24.93 9.97
CA LYS A 282 0.52 -25.52 10.46
C LYS A 282 1.75 -24.61 10.31
N GLY A 283 1.60 -23.51 9.61
CA GLY A 283 2.67 -22.54 9.32
C GLY A 283 2.40 -21.18 9.96
N ILE A 284 2.79 -20.10 9.24
CA ILE A 284 2.59 -18.71 9.67
C ILE A 284 1.11 -18.36 9.60
N GLY A 285 0.49 -18.14 10.77
CA GLY A 285 -0.94 -17.80 10.87
C GLY A 285 -1.23 -16.34 10.52
N PRO A 286 -2.50 -16.02 10.17
CA PRO A 286 -2.91 -14.64 9.90
C PRO A 286 -3.18 -13.86 11.19
N VAL A 287 -3.22 -12.54 11.07
CA VAL A 287 -3.71 -11.63 12.12
C VAL A 287 -5.22 -11.76 12.30
N ASN A 288 -5.75 -11.33 13.46
CA ASN A 288 -7.19 -11.28 13.71
C ASN A 288 -7.78 -9.95 13.23
N HIS A 289 -8.21 -9.88 11.97
CA HIS A 289 -8.79 -8.67 11.39
C HIS A 289 -10.09 -8.22 12.08
N ALA A 290 -10.84 -9.15 12.69
CA ALA A 290 -12.14 -8.88 13.28
C ALA A 290 -12.11 -8.78 14.81
N PHE A 291 -10.99 -8.37 15.42
CA PHE A 291 -10.86 -8.27 16.87
C PHE A 291 -11.78 -7.20 17.49
N ASN A 292 -12.11 -6.14 16.75
CA ASN A 292 -13.02 -5.07 17.17
C ASN A 292 -13.77 -4.48 15.97
N PRO A 293 -14.73 -5.22 15.38
CA PRO A 293 -15.40 -4.79 14.16
C PRO A 293 -16.35 -3.62 14.42
N GLN A 294 -16.28 -2.62 13.57
CA GLN A 294 -17.13 -1.44 13.60
C GLN A 294 -18.39 -1.62 12.74
N LYS A 295 -19.44 -0.90 13.05
CA LYS A 295 -20.61 -0.80 12.16
C LYS A 295 -20.22 -0.03 10.90
N MET A 296 -20.92 -0.31 9.80
CA MET A 296 -20.76 0.47 8.56
C MET A 296 -20.99 1.96 8.84
N ILE A 297 -20.05 2.78 8.37
CA ILE A 297 -20.09 4.23 8.54
C ILE A 297 -21.02 4.80 7.46
N VAL A 298 -21.95 5.65 7.86
CA VAL A 298 -22.88 6.33 6.94
C VAL A 298 -22.41 7.77 6.77
N LEU A 299 -22.17 8.18 5.52
CA LEU A 299 -21.78 9.54 5.13
C LEU A 299 -23.02 10.37 4.78
#